data_b6b1480991024cd4e9d577beee269389
#
_entry.id   b6b1480991024cd4e9d577beee269389
#
_cell.length_a   1.000
_cell.length_b   1.000
_cell.length_c   1.000
_cell.angle_alpha   90.00
_cell.angle_beta   90.00
_cell.angle_gamma   90.00
#
_symmetry.space_group_name_H-M   'P 1'
#
loop_
_entity.id
_entity.type
_entity.pdbx_description
1 polymer ?
#
loop_
_entity_poly.entity_id
_entity_poly.type
_entity_poly.pdbx_seq_one_letter_code
_entity_poly.pdbx_strand_id
1 'polypeptide(L)'
;MAGGLDLRGPERVALIGRNGAGKTTLLRTIAGELSPVAGEAHAHVPLRFLPQRLDVIDGELSVAENVARFAPAATNNRVRARLARFLFRGARADQQAATLSGGERFRAALAALMLAEPAPQLLMLDEPTNNLDMASVRQLTTALESYEGALIVASHDLPFLESIGITRWLMVEEGELKEITPEAVGYPA
;
A
#
# COMPACT_ATOMS: atom_id res chain seq x y z
N MET A 1 -13.85 5.67 -16.14
CA MET A 1 -12.56 6.23 -16.53
C MET A 1 -12.29 5.91 -17.97
N ALA A 2 -11.96 6.91 -18.76
CA ALA A 2 -11.41 6.71 -20.10
C ALA A 2 -9.89 6.63 -19.96
N GLY A 3 -9.30 5.65 -20.62
CA GLY A 3 -7.86 5.36 -20.57
C GLY A 3 -7.57 3.96 -20.03
N GLY A 4 -6.47 3.36 -20.49
CA GLY A 4 -6.01 2.05 -20.05
C GLY A 4 -4.78 2.18 -19.17
N LEU A 5 -4.72 1.45 -18.06
CA LEU A 5 -3.53 1.25 -17.25
C LEU A 5 -3.04 -0.17 -17.48
N ASP A 6 -1.91 -0.31 -18.16
CA ASP A 6 -1.16 -1.57 -18.26
C ASP A 6 0.10 -1.43 -17.40
N LEU A 7 0.23 -2.32 -16.42
CA LEU A 7 1.35 -2.35 -15.47
C LEU A 7 2.16 -3.62 -15.69
N ARG A 8 3.46 -3.47 -15.98
CA ARG A 8 4.33 -4.60 -16.28
C ARG A 8 5.60 -4.59 -15.43
N GLY A 9 5.87 -5.73 -14.83
CA GLY A 9 7.09 -5.89 -14.02
C GLY A 9 7.08 -5.01 -12.78
N PRO A 10 8.25 -4.70 -12.21
CA PRO A 10 8.35 -3.98 -10.94
C PRO A 10 8.23 -2.45 -11.09
N GLU A 11 7.27 -1.98 -11.89
CA GLU A 11 6.99 -0.55 -12.04
C GLU A 11 6.50 0.05 -10.71
N ARG A 12 6.87 1.31 -10.47
CA ARG A 12 6.41 2.10 -9.32
C ARG A 12 5.61 3.30 -9.81
N VAL A 13 4.30 3.25 -9.60
CA VAL A 13 3.34 4.19 -10.15
C VAL A 13 2.79 5.09 -9.06
N ALA A 14 2.87 6.41 -9.24
CA ALA A 14 2.13 7.38 -8.46
C ALA A 14 0.79 7.70 -9.12
N LEU A 15 -0.28 7.67 -8.33
CA LEU A 15 -1.59 8.21 -8.69
C LEU A 15 -1.78 9.56 -8.02
N ILE A 16 -1.81 10.61 -8.82
CA ILE A 16 -2.00 11.99 -8.37
C ILE A 16 -3.37 12.50 -8.79
N GLY A 17 -3.87 13.48 -8.12
CA GLY A 17 -5.13 14.13 -8.43
C GLY A 17 -5.78 14.73 -7.19
N ARG A 18 -6.72 15.65 -7.39
CA ARG A 18 -7.45 16.31 -6.31
C ARG A 18 -8.22 15.31 -5.46
N ASN A 19 -8.56 15.72 -4.23
CA ASN A 19 -9.45 14.93 -3.39
C ASN A 19 -10.80 14.77 -4.12
N GLY A 20 -11.31 13.51 -4.14
CA GLY A 20 -12.53 13.19 -4.87
C GLY A 20 -12.34 12.90 -6.37
N ALA A 21 -11.13 13.01 -6.94
CA ALA A 21 -10.88 12.73 -8.36
C ALA A 21 -11.10 11.27 -8.77
N GLY A 22 -11.22 10.34 -7.79
CA GLY A 22 -11.46 8.94 -8.06
C GLY A 22 -10.26 8.01 -7.85
N LYS A 23 -9.15 8.48 -7.25
CA LYS A 23 -7.96 7.66 -6.96
C LYS A 23 -8.31 6.39 -6.18
N THR A 24 -8.98 6.54 -5.03
CA THR A 24 -9.44 5.41 -4.19
C THR A 24 -10.38 4.48 -4.97
N THR A 25 -11.30 5.04 -5.76
CA THR A 25 -12.22 4.26 -6.59
C THR A 25 -11.45 3.41 -7.60
N LEU A 26 -10.45 3.97 -8.26
CA LEU A 26 -9.59 3.23 -9.18
C LEU A 26 -8.85 2.10 -8.48
N LEU A 27 -8.21 2.36 -7.33
CA LEU A 27 -7.51 1.32 -6.57
C LEU A 27 -8.44 0.20 -6.14
N ARG A 28 -9.64 0.52 -5.65
CA ARG A 28 -10.65 -0.46 -5.24
C ARG A 28 -11.19 -1.27 -6.43
N THR A 29 -11.29 -0.65 -7.61
CA THR A 29 -11.67 -1.35 -8.84
C THR A 29 -10.57 -2.33 -9.26
N ILE A 30 -9.30 -1.93 -9.22
CA ILE A 30 -8.17 -2.84 -9.50
C ILE A 30 -8.09 -3.96 -8.47
N ALA A 31 -8.41 -3.68 -7.19
CA ALA A 31 -8.47 -4.67 -6.12
C ALA A 31 -9.63 -5.67 -6.26
N GLY A 32 -10.58 -5.42 -7.19
CA GLY A 32 -11.77 -6.25 -7.37
C GLY A 32 -12.87 -5.99 -6.32
N GLU A 33 -12.74 -4.93 -5.51
CA GLU A 33 -13.75 -4.54 -4.53
C GLU A 33 -14.94 -3.79 -5.15
N LEU A 34 -14.71 -3.17 -6.30
CA LEU A 34 -15.72 -2.45 -7.07
C LEU A 34 -15.73 -2.94 -8.51
N SER A 35 -16.90 -3.12 -9.08
CA SER A 35 -17.04 -3.39 -10.51
C SER A 35 -16.81 -2.09 -11.32
N PRO A 36 -16.05 -2.14 -12.42
CA PRO A 36 -15.90 -0.99 -13.29
C PRO A 36 -17.24 -0.64 -13.95
N VAL A 37 -17.52 0.66 -14.10
CA VAL A 37 -18.74 1.15 -14.79
C VAL A 37 -18.67 0.83 -16.30
N ALA A 38 -17.46 0.83 -16.86
CA ALA A 38 -17.20 0.46 -18.26
C ALA A 38 -15.77 -0.09 -18.35
N GLY A 39 -15.54 -0.95 -19.36
CA GLY A 39 -14.25 -1.61 -19.54
C GLY A 39 -14.04 -2.77 -18.55
N GLU A 40 -12.80 -3.16 -18.40
CA GLU A 40 -12.40 -4.29 -17.56
C GLU A 40 -11.21 -3.89 -16.67
N ALA A 41 -11.12 -4.51 -15.50
CA ALA A 41 -9.99 -4.37 -14.60
C ALA A 41 -9.58 -5.76 -14.10
N HIS A 42 -8.38 -6.20 -14.47
CA HIS A 42 -7.88 -7.52 -14.11
C HIS A 42 -6.46 -7.43 -13.57
N ALA A 43 -6.23 -8.02 -12.42
CA ALA A 43 -4.88 -8.27 -11.92
C ALA A 43 -4.54 -9.76 -12.10
N HIS A 44 -3.56 -10.05 -12.93
CA HIS A 44 -3.11 -11.41 -13.21
C HIS A 44 -2.09 -11.94 -12.20
N VAL A 45 -1.82 -11.18 -11.15
CA VAL A 45 -0.82 -11.48 -10.11
C VAL A 45 -1.44 -11.33 -8.72
N PRO A 46 -0.87 -11.99 -7.70
CA PRO A 46 -1.26 -11.74 -6.33
C PRO A 46 -1.09 -10.25 -5.98
N LEU A 47 -2.18 -9.60 -5.64
CA LEU A 47 -2.18 -8.20 -5.22
C LEU A 47 -2.59 -8.06 -3.76
N ARG A 48 -2.15 -6.97 -3.13
CA ARG A 48 -2.65 -6.51 -1.83
C ARG A 48 -2.91 -5.02 -1.89
N PHE A 49 -3.98 -4.61 -1.24
CA PHE A 49 -4.41 -3.23 -1.16
C PHE A 49 -4.44 -2.76 0.29
N LEU A 50 -3.74 -1.67 0.58
CA LEU A 50 -3.79 -0.97 1.85
C LEU A 50 -4.66 0.28 1.68
N PRO A 51 -5.91 0.25 2.14
CA PRO A 51 -6.79 1.40 2.09
C PRO A 51 -6.36 2.45 3.13
N GLN A 52 -6.79 3.68 2.94
CA GLN A 52 -6.57 4.78 3.88
C GLN A 52 -7.10 4.44 5.30
N ARG A 53 -8.23 3.73 5.38
CA ARG A 53 -8.70 3.14 6.65
C ARG A 53 -8.04 1.78 6.85
N LEU A 54 -7.41 1.58 8.00
CA LEU A 54 -6.65 0.37 8.30
C LEU A 54 -7.56 -0.78 8.78
N ASP A 55 -8.68 -1.01 8.07
CA ASP A 55 -9.68 -2.03 8.41
C ASP A 55 -9.16 -3.46 8.17
N VAL A 56 -7.97 -3.59 7.58
CA VAL A 56 -7.28 -4.89 7.41
C VAL A 56 -6.82 -5.49 8.72
N ILE A 57 -6.70 -4.68 9.79
CA ILE A 57 -6.25 -5.09 11.12
C ILE A 57 -7.43 -5.20 12.07
N ASP A 58 -7.65 -6.40 12.56
CA ASP A 58 -8.61 -6.71 13.61
C ASP A 58 -8.04 -6.31 14.97
N GLY A 59 -8.73 -5.41 15.66
CA GLY A 59 -8.32 -4.88 16.96
C GLY A 59 -8.31 -5.93 18.08
N GLU A 60 -9.15 -6.95 17.99
CA GLU A 60 -9.29 -7.99 19.01
C GLU A 60 -8.13 -9.02 18.95
N LEU A 61 -7.45 -9.10 17.82
CA LEU A 61 -6.33 -9.99 17.61
C LEU A 61 -4.99 -9.32 17.96
N SER A 62 -3.99 -10.13 18.28
CA SER A 62 -2.60 -9.67 18.37
C SER A 62 -2.03 -9.32 17.00
N VAL A 63 -0.89 -8.62 16.99
CA VAL A 63 -0.18 -8.31 15.74
C VAL A 63 0.20 -9.59 15.00
N ALA A 64 0.70 -10.61 15.72
CA ALA A 64 1.10 -11.88 15.11
C ALA A 64 -0.09 -12.64 14.51
N GLU A 65 -1.23 -12.67 15.20
CA GLU A 65 -2.45 -13.31 14.70
C GLU A 65 -2.99 -12.58 13.47
N ASN A 66 -2.97 -11.23 13.46
CA ASN A 66 -3.34 -10.47 12.29
C ASN A 66 -2.49 -10.84 11.07
N VAL A 67 -1.17 -10.93 11.21
CA VAL A 67 -0.27 -11.35 10.12
C VAL A 67 -0.53 -12.80 9.70
N ALA A 68 -0.77 -13.71 10.67
CA ALA A 68 -1.05 -15.12 10.39
C ALA A 68 -2.32 -15.31 9.53
N ARG A 69 -3.32 -14.44 9.63
CA ARG A 69 -4.52 -14.46 8.75
C ARG A 69 -4.16 -14.32 7.27
N PHE A 70 -3.11 -13.57 6.96
CA PHE A 70 -2.64 -13.37 5.59
C PHE A 70 -1.58 -14.38 5.14
N ALA A 71 -1.02 -15.14 6.07
CA ALA A 71 0.00 -16.15 5.82
C ALA A 71 -0.33 -17.46 6.56
N PRO A 72 -1.45 -18.14 6.23
CA PRO A 72 -1.96 -19.28 7.02
C PRO A 72 -1.03 -20.49 7.01
N ALA A 73 -0.15 -20.63 6.02
CA ALA A 73 0.84 -21.70 5.97
C ALA A 73 2.13 -21.38 6.74
N ALA A 74 2.31 -20.13 7.20
CA ALA A 74 3.51 -19.74 7.94
C ALA A 74 3.45 -20.25 9.39
N THR A 75 4.55 -20.81 9.88
CA THR A 75 4.69 -21.12 11.30
C THR A 75 4.76 -19.86 12.14
N ASN A 76 4.34 -19.93 13.41
CA ASN A 76 4.39 -18.78 14.34
C ASN A 76 5.82 -18.19 14.42
N ASN A 77 6.85 -19.02 14.46
CA ASN A 77 8.24 -18.54 14.47
C ASN A 77 8.60 -17.77 13.21
N ARG A 78 8.10 -18.19 12.04
CA ARG A 78 8.31 -17.49 10.77
C ARG A 78 7.60 -16.14 10.74
N VAL A 79 6.35 -16.08 11.21
CA VAL A 79 5.59 -14.83 11.37
C VAL A 79 6.34 -13.86 12.26
N ARG A 80 6.79 -14.29 13.45
CA ARG A 80 7.52 -13.45 14.42
C ARG A 80 8.88 -12.96 13.88
N ALA A 81 9.62 -13.83 13.21
CA ALA A 81 10.90 -13.45 12.60
C ALA A 81 10.72 -12.35 11.54
N ARG A 82 9.65 -12.45 10.73
CA ARG A 82 9.31 -11.43 9.74
C ARG A 82 8.82 -10.13 10.39
N LEU A 83 7.95 -10.22 11.40
CA LEU A 83 7.44 -9.08 12.15
C LEU A 83 8.54 -8.26 12.83
N ALA A 84 9.66 -8.89 13.18
CA ALA A 84 10.82 -8.18 13.76
C ALA A 84 11.38 -7.10 12.83
N ARG A 85 11.23 -7.24 11.51
CA ARG A 85 11.61 -6.22 10.50
C ARG A 85 10.70 -4.99 10.54
N PHE A 86 9.47 -5.16 11.04
CA PHE A 86 8.48 -4.10 11.24
C PHE A 86 8.45 -3.59 12.68
N LEU A 87 9.51 -3.86 13.46
CA LEU A 87 9.71 -3.47 14.87
C LEU A 87 8.74 -4.12 15.87
N PHE A 88 8.08 -5.21 15.51
CA PHE A 88 7.29 -6.04 16.43
C PHE A 88 8.13 -7.23 16.90
N ARG A 89 9.04 -6.99 17.87
CA ARG A 89 9.95 -8.00 18.43
C ARG A 89 9.45 -8.53 19.77
N GLY A 90 9.66 -9.81 20.03
CA GLY A 90 9.32 -10.44 21.32
C GLY A 90 7.85 -10.23 21.67
N ALA A 91 7.56 -9.79 22.87
CA ALA A 91 6.20 -9.54 23.38
C ALA A 91 5.40 -8.50 22.57
N ARG A 92 6.07 -7.64 21.78
CA ARG A 92 5.39 -6.68 20.91
C ARG A 92 4.56 -7.36 19.80
N ALA A 93 4.96 -8.56 19.36
CA ALA A 93 4.20 -9.34 18.40
C ALA A 93 2.88 -9.89 18.99
N ASP A 94 2.81 -10.05 20.32
CA ASP A 94 1.62 -10.52 21.04
C ASP A 94 0.73 -9.38 21.52
N GLN A 95 1.13 -8.13 21.30
CA GLN A 95 0.35 -6.96 21.67
C GLN A 95 -0.97 -6.94 20.89
N GLN A 96 -2.09 -6.71 21.60
CA GLN A 96 -3.40 -6.59 21.00
C GLN A 96 -3.47 -5.36 20.10
N ALA A 97 -3.98 -5.51 18.88
CA ALA A 97 -3.93 -4.48 17.87
C ALA A 97 -4.78 -3.25 18.19
N ALA A 98 -5.81 -3.39 19.04
CA ALA A 98 -6.59 -2.25 19.54
C ALA A 98 -5.77 -1.28 20.40
N THR A 99 -4.65 -1.74 21.00
CA THR A 99 -3.78 -0.93 21.88
C THR A 99 -2.66 -0.23 21.13
N LEU A 100 -2.53 -0.45 19.83
CA LEU A 100 -1.52 0.16 18.99
C LEU A 100 -1.81 1.64 18.73
N SER A 101 -0.77 2.46 18.71
CA SER A 101 -0.84 3.80 18.14
C SER A 101 -1.17 3.75 16.63
N GLY A 102 -1.61 4.87 16.05
CA GLY A 102 -1.90 4.95 14.61
C GLY A 102 -0.74 4.48 13.73
N GLY A 103 0.48 4.94 14.02
CA GLY A 103 1.67 4.53 13.28
C GLY A 103 2.03 3.05 13.48
N GLU A 104 1.85 2.50 14.68
CA GLU A 104 2.04 1.07 14.95
C GLU A 104 1.00 0.22 14.22
N ARG A 105 -0.28 0.66 14.24
CA ARG A 105 -1.35 -0.02 13.52
C ARG A 105 -1.10 -0.02 12.01
N PHE A 106 -0.61 1.09 11.46
CA PHE A 106 -0.18 1.18 10.07
C PHE A 106 0.93 0.17 9.74
N ARG A 107 1.99 0.12 10.57
CA ARG A 107 3.08 -0.85 10.39
C ARG A 107 2.62 -2.31 10.47
N ALA A 108 1.69 -2.61 11.38
CA ALA A 108 1.10 -3.94 11.48
C ALA A 108 0.31 -4.30 10.22
N ALA A 109 -0.48 -3.36 9.67
CA ALA A 109 -1.21 -3.53 8.42
C ALA A 109 -0.25 -3.77 7.24
N LEU A 110 0.77 -2.93 7.12
CA LEU A 110 1.78 -3.08 6.07
C LEU A 110 2.50 -4.44 6.16
N ALA A 111 2.90 -4.84 7.38
CA ALA A 111 3.50 -6.15 7.63
C ALA A 111 2.56 -7.29 7.22
N ALA A 112 1.28 -7.23 7.59
CA ALA A 112 0.29 -8.25 7.24
C ALA A 112 0.17 -8.41 5.72
N LEU A 113 0.12 -7.31 4.97
CA LEU A 113 -0.01 -7.34 3.52
C LEU A 113 1.28 -7.77 2.81
N MET A 114 2.44 -7.25 3.23
CA MET A 114 3.73 -7.60 2.62
C MET A 114 4.18 -9.04 2.94
N LEU A 115 3.76 -9.59 4.07
CA LEU A 115 4.08 -10.95 4.49
C LEU A 115 3.03 -11.98 4.08
N ALA A 116 1.99 -11.56 3.37
CA ALA A 116 0.90 -12.42 2.91
C ALA A 116 1.38 -13.57 2.04
N GLU A 117 0.63 -14.66 2.04
CA GLU A 117 0.84 -15.81 1.17
C GLU A 117 -0.40 -16.03 0.29
N PRO A 118 -0.26 -16.08 -1.05
CA PRO A 118 0.99 -15.89 -1.80
C PRO A 118 1.56 -14.48 -1.65
N ALA A 119 2.89 -14.37 -1.78
CA ALA A 119 3.57 -13.08 -1.70
C ALA A 119 3.01 -12.11 -2.74
N PRO A 120 2.68 -10.87 -2.36
CA PRO A 120 2.14 -9.90 -3.31
C PRO A 120 3.19 -9.57 -4.38
N GLN A 121 2.76 -9.55 -5.62
CA GLN A 121 3.53 -9.04 -6.76
C GLN A 121 3.09 -7.63 -7.15
N LEU A 122 1.91 -7.22 -6.68
CA LEU A 122 1.42 -5.85 -6.76
C LEU A 122 0.96 -5.40 -5.37
N LEU A 123 1.51 -4.30 -4.89
CA LEU A 123 1.08 -3.63 -3.67
C LEU A 123 0.47 -2.28 -4.03
N MET A 124 -0.71 -2.02 -3.52
CA MET A 124 -1.42 -0.76 -3.74
C MET A 124 -1.64 -0.05 -2.40
N LEU A 125 -1.33 1.24 -2.33
CA LEU A 125 -1.45 2.05 -1.13
C LEU A 125 -2.28 3.30 -1.41
N ASP A 126 -3.25 3.58 -0.55
CA ASP A 126 -4.11 4.75 -0.66
C ASP A 126 -3.81 5.74 0.47
N GLU A 127 -3.21 6.89 0.12
CA GLU A 127 -2.81 7.96 1.03
C GLU A 127 -2.03 7.44 2.27
N PRO A 128 -0.95 6.67 2.09
CA PRO A 128 -0.31 5.91 3.16
C PRO A 128 0.41 6.78 4.20
N THR A 129 0.74 8.04 3.87
CA THR A 129 1.41 8.97 4.80
C THR A 129 0.43 9.77 5.66
N ASN A 130 -0.88 9.72 5.36
CA ASN A 130 -1.87 10.44 6.15
C ASN A 130 -1.90 9.95 7.60
N ASN A 131 -1.81 10.90 8.53
CA ASN A 131 -1.80 10.65 9.98
C ASN A 131 -0.59 9.84 10.49
N LEU A 132 0.49 9.72 9.71
CA LEU A 132 1.75 9.16 10.18
C LEU A 132 2.68 10.26 10.70
N ASP A 133 3.40 9.94 11.77
CA ASP A 133 4.55 10.75 12.19
C ASP A 133 5.77 10.50 11.29
N MET A 134 6.74 11.40 11.34
CA MET A 134 7.97 11.33 10.53
C MET A 134 8.75 10.03 10.71
N ALA A 135 8.69 9.41 11.89
CA ALA A 135 9.37 8.14 12.13
C ALA A 135 8.67 6.99 11.40
N SER A 136 7.33 6.97 11.41
CA SER A 136 6.52 5.99 10.69
C SER A 136 6.64 6.16 9.18
N VAL A 137 6.70 7.39 8.66
CA VAL A 137 6.95 7.65 7.23
C VAL A 137 8.30 7.08 6.80
N ARG A 138 9.38 7.33 7.55
CA ARG A 138 10.71 6.76 7.25
C ARG A 138 10.70 5.23 7.22
N GLN A 139 9.98 4.60 8.15
CA GLN A 139 9.87 3.14 8.19
C GLN A 139 9.08 2.59 7.01
N LEU A 140 8.01 3.28 6.60
CA LEU A 140 7.26 2.95 5.39
C LEU A 140 8.18 3.04 4.16
N THR A 141 8.90 4.16 4.00
CA THR A 141 9.85 4.34 2.91
C THR A 141 10.85 3.18 2.84
N THR A 142 11.51 2.85 3.96
CA THR A 142 12.48 1.74 4.02
C THR A 142 11.85 0.39 3.65
N ALA A 143 10.62 0.13 4.09
CA ALA A 143 9.90 -1.10 3.74
C ALA A 143 9.60 -1.15 2.24
N LEU A 144 9.17 -0.04 1.64
CA LEU A 144 8.85 0.03 0.22
C LEU A 144 10.08 0.03 -0.68
N GLU A 145 11.21 0.61 -0.24
CA GLU A 145 12.50 0.52 -0.96
C GLU A 145 12.94 -0.94 -1.15
N SER A 146 12.72 -1.77 -0.13
CA SER A 146 13.07 -3.20 -0.17
C SER A 146 12.04 -4.08 -0.88
N TYR A 147 10.92 -3.53 -1.31
CA TYR A 147 9.87 -4.28 -2.00
C TYR A 147 10.19 -4.38 -3.49
N GLU A 148 10.28 -5.60 -4.00
CA GLU A 148 10.71 -5.92 -5.37
C GLU A 148 9.53 -6.07 -6.37
N GLY A 149 8.29 -6.02 -5.90
CA GLY A 149 7.10 -6.10 -6.74
C GLY A 149 6.69 -4.76 -7.33
N ALA A 150 5.63 -4.78 -8.12
CA ALA A 150 4.99 -3.57 -8.63
C ALA A 150 4.29 -2.78 -7.50
N LEU A 151 4.32 -1.46 -7.59
CA LEU A 151 3.74 -0.57 -6.60
C LEU A 151 2.83 0.46 -7.27
N ILE A 152 1.63 0.65 -6.72
CA ILE A 152 0.77 1.79 -7.05
C ILE A 152 0.49 2.56 -5.76
N VAL A 153 0.81 3.85 -5.73
CA VAL A 153 0.60 4.70 -4.56
C VAL A 153 -0.24 5.90 -4.95
N ALA A 154 -1.43 6.01 -4.37
CA ALA A 154 -2.20 7.26 -4.41
C ALA A 154 -1.71 8.13 -3.25
N SER A 155 -1.14 9.29 -3.56
CA SER A 155 -0.68 10.24 -2.55
C SER A 155 -0.54 11.64 -3.14
N HIS A 156 -0.59 12.63 -2.27
CA HIS A 156 -0.25 14.03 -2.56
C HIS A 156 1.07 14.46 -1.89
N ASP A 157 1.72 13.54 -1.15
CA ASP A 157 3.00 13.75 -0.47
C ASP A 157 4.15 13.52 -1.45
N LEU A 158 4.53 14.56 -2.17
CA LEU A 158 5.55 14.48 -3.20
C LEU A 158 6.91 14.03 -2.66
N PRO A 159 7.44 14.58 -1.54
CA PRO A 159 8.70 14.09 -0.95
C PRO A 159 8.69 12.59 -0.64
N PHE A 160 7.56 12.06 -0.17
CA PHE A 160 7.41 10.62 0.06
C PHE A 160 7.47 9.85 -1.25
N LEU A 161 6.72 10.27 -2.28
CA LEU A 161 6.71 9.62 -3.59
C LEU A 161 8.10 9.58 -4.22
N GLU A 162 8.88 10.66 -4.11
CA GLU A 162 10.29 10.67 -4.54
C GLU A 162 11.12 9.61 -3.80
N SER A 163 10.99 9.59 -2.47
CA SER A 163 11.80 8.71 -1.63
C SER A 163 11.61 7.23 -1.92
N ILE A 164 10.46 6.85 -2.47
CA ILE A 164 10.15 5.44 -2.81
C ILE A 164 10.46 5.10 -4.27
N GLY A 165 11.06 6.00 -5.04
CA GLY A 165 11.54 5.74 -6.40
C GLY A 165 10.44 5.52 -7.43
N ILE A 166 9.44 6.41 -7.48
CA ILE A 166 8.38 6.37 -8.50
C ILE A 166 8.99 6.47 -9.90
N THR A 167 8.57 5.57 -10.79
CA THR A 167 9.03 5.49 -12.18
C THR A 167 8.00 6.02 -13.18
N ARG A 168 6.73 6.11 -12.79
CA ARG A 168 5.63 6.51 -13.66
C ARG A 168 4.60 7.32 -12.89
N TRP A 169 4.15 8.44 -13.48
CA TRP A 169 3.24 9.37 -12.84
C TRP A 169 1.94 9.46 -13.62
N LEU A 170 0.84 9.23 -12.94
CA LEU A 170 -0.50 9.23 -13.51
C LEU A 170 -1.37 10.24 -12.77
N MET A 171 -2.00 11.14 -13.54
CA MET A 171 -3.00 12.08 -13.05
C MET A 171 -4.39 11.50 -13.23
N VAL A 172 -5.17 11.51 -12.15
CA VAL A 172 -6.61 11.22 -12.17
C VAL A 172 -7.36 12.55 -12.17
N GLU A 173 -8.04 12.89 -13.26
CA GLU A 173 -8.77 14.13 -13.43
C GLU A 173 -10.04 13.90 -14.24
N GLU A 174 -11.18 14.38 -13.75
CA GLU A 174 -12.50 14.30 -14.42
C GLU A 174 -12.88 12.90 -14.93
N GLY A 175 -12.45 11.86 -14.21
CA GLY A 175 -12.69 10.45 -14.60
C GLY A 175 -11.77 9.94 -15.71
N GLU A 176 -10.73 10.68 -16.06
CA GLU A 176 -9.69 10.26 -16.99
C GLU A 176 -8.38 9.96 -16.25
N LEU A 177 -7.59 9.06 -16.83
CA LEU A 177 -6.25 8.74 -16.38
C LEU A 177 -5.25 9.22 -17.44
N LYS A 178 -4.38 10.16 -17.06
CA LYS A 178 -3.40 10.77 -17.96
C LYS A 178 -1.99 10.51 -17.41
N GLU A 179 -1.08 10.08 -18.28
CA GLU A 179 0.33 10.01 -17.93
C GLU A 179 0.92 11.43 -17.97
N ILE A 180 1.67 11.76 -16.94
CA ILE A 180 2.27 13.08 -16.77
C ILE A 180 3.75 12.94 -16.43
N THR A 181 4.49 14.04 -16.55
CA THR A 181 5.87 14.10 -16.07
C THR A 181 5.93 14.64 -14.63
N PRO A 182 6.96 14.31 -13.86
CA PRO A 182 7.14 14.82 -12.50
C PRO A 182 7.06 16.35 -12.41
N GLU A 183 7.59 17.07 -13.39
CA GLU A 183 7.61 18.54 -13.46
C GLU A 183 6.19 19.14 -13.54
N ALA A 184 5.24 18.40 -14.14
CA ALA A 184 3.84 18.84 -14.23
C ALA A 184 3.14 18.86 -12.86
N VAL A 185 3.73 18.21 -11.85
CA VAL A 185 3.20 18.19 -10.47
C VAL A 185 3.85 19.25 -9.59
N GLY A 186 4.76 20.08 -10.14
CA GLY A 186 5.49 21.11 -9.40
C GLY A 186 6.83 20.66 -8.86
N TYR A 187 7.38 19.57 -9.39
CA TYR A 187 8.76 19.20 -9.13
C TYR A 187 9.74 20.13 -9.86
N PRO A 188 10.74 20.69 -9.18
CA PRO A 188 11.88 21.25 -9.87
C PRO A 188 12.62 20.12 -10.61
N ALA A 189 13.01 20.40 -11.85
CA ALA A 189 13.83 19.52 -12.67
C ALA A 189 15.21 19.26 -12.04
#